data_71fd1200b9409db356e81ee1a7952cd0
#
_entry.id   71fd1200b9409db356e81ee1a7952cd0
#
_cell.length_a   1.000
_cell.length_b   1.000
_cell.length_c   1.000
_cell.angle_alpha   90.00
_cell.angle_beta   90.00
_cell.angle_gamma   90.00
#
_symmetry.space_group_name_H-M   'P 1'
#
loop_
_entity.id
_entity.type
_entity.pdbx_description
1 polymer ?
#
loop_
_entity_poly.entity_id
_entity_poly.type
_entity_poly.pdbx_seq_one_letter_code
_entity_poly.pdbx_strand_id
1 'polypeptide(L)'
;MCIRDSYQTGEPLPEELIDRIIKSRNFNAAYACIRQVSFGLLDMAYYTQDKPFEEDVLSFEKRVWEAAQLLPQPEETCMSVQFGHIMSGGYAAGYYSYKWAEVLDADAFSLFKEKGIFNREVAQSFRDNILSKGGTEPPMTLYKRFRGQAPTIDALLKRNGIKPLSLIHI
;
A
#
# COMPACT_ATOMS: atom_id res chain seq x y z
N MET A 1 -17.72 12.88 11.05
CA MET A 1 -18.61 13.81 10.33
C MET A 1 -18.81 13.25 8.93
N CYS A 2 -20.01 12.77 8.61
CA CYS A 2 -20.30 12.27 7.26
C CYS A 2 -20.61 13.47 6.38
N ILE A 3 -19.66 13.88 5.55
CA ILE A 3 -19.88 14.93 4.55
C ILE A 3 -20.59 14.27 3.36
N ARG A 4 -21.85 13.90 3.57
CA ARG A 4 -22.71 13.33 2.52
C ARG A 4 -23.76 14.31 2.03
N ASP A 5 -23.87 15.42 2.69
CA ASP A 5 -24.92 16.41 2.50
C ASP A 5 -24.35 17.74 2.00
N SER A 6 -25.14 18.42 1.22
CA SER A 6 -24.84 19.78 0.76
C SER A 6 -24.91 20.74 1.96
N TYR A 7 -23.87 21.52 2.17
CA TYR A 7 -23.89 22.61 3.16
C TYR A 7 -25.02 23.62 2.94
N GLN A 8 -25.40 23.85 1.68
CA GLN A 8 -26.42 24.84 1.33
C GLN A 8 -27.84 24.29 1.43
N THR A 9 -28.08 23.05 1.00
CA THR A 9 -29.42 22.50 0.88
C THR A 9 -29.74 21.42 1.91
N GLY A 10 -28.72 20.84 2.55
CA GLY A 10 -28.88 19.67 3.43
C GLY A 10 -29.20 18.38 2.66
N GLU A 11 -29.28 18.42 1.34
CA GLU A 11 -29.55 17.24 0.54
C GLU A 11 -28.37 16.26 0.52
N PRO A 12 -28.59 14.95 0.72
CA PRO A 12 -27.53 13.97 0.65
C PRO A 12 -27.01 13.81 -0.79
N LEU A 13 -25.75 13.40 -0.91
CA LEU A 13 -25.19 13.04 -2.20
C LEU A 13 -25.99 11.89 -2.82
N PRO A 14 -26.46 12.01 -4.08
CA PRO A 14 -27.22 10.96 -4.74
C PRO A 14 -26.47 9.62 -4.75
N GLU A 15 -27.17 8.52 -4.49
CA GLU A 15 -26.58 7.17 -4.45
C GLU A 15 -25.87 6.82 -5.76
N GLU A 16 -26.41 7.23 -6.90
CA GLU A 16 -25.79 7.01 -8.20
C GLU A 16 -24.38 7.63 -8.30
N LEU A 17 -24.18 8.81 -7.73
CA LEU A 17 -22.85 9.45 -7.69
C LEU A 17 -21.92 8.73 -6.72
N ILE A 18 -22.43 8.25 -5.60
CA ILE A 18 -21.64 7.42 -4.66
C ILE A 18 -21.17 6.14 -5.36
N ASP A 19 -22.06 5.47 -6.09
CA ASP A 19 -21.71 4.26 -6.85
C ASP A 19 -20.67 4.52 -7.93
N ARG A 20 -20.76 5.64 -8.64
CA ARG A 20 -19.75 6.05 -9.61
C ARG A 20 -18.39 6.31 -8.96
N ILE A 21 -18.34 6.96 -7.80
CA ILE A 21 -17.12 7.19 -7.03
C ILE A 21 -16.53 5.85 -6.60
N ILE A 22 -17.36 4.93 -6.09
CA ILE A 22 -16.89 3.59 -5.68
C ILE A 22 -16.32 2.82 -6.87
N LYS A 23 -16.97 2.85 -8.03
CA LYS A 23 -16.49 2.19 -9.27
C LYS A 23 -15.18 2.79 -9.77
N SER A 24 -15.01 4.12 -9.66
CA SER A 24 -13.78 4.79 -10.10
C SER A 24 -12.57 4.53 -9.20
N ARG A 25 -12.78 4.01 -7.99
CA ARG A 25 -11.72 3.79 -6.99
C ARG A 25 -10.57 2.92 -7.49
N ASN A 26 -10.86 1.93 -8.33
CA ASN A 26 -9.87 1.01 -8.86
C ASN A 26 -9.30 1.45 -10.22
N PHE A 27 -9.67 2.65 -10.69
CA PHE A 27 -9.07 3.21 -11.89
C PHE A 27 -7.57 3.41 -11.68
N ASN A 28 -6.77 2.89 -12.59
CA ASN A 28 -5.29 2.89 -12.49
C ASN A 28 -4.69 2.21 -11.24
N ALA A 29 -5.45 1.39 -10.50
CA ALA A 29 -4.94 0.72 -9.29
C ALA A 29 -3.73 -0.18 -9.57
N ALA A 30 -3.72 -0.90 -10.70
CA ALA A 30 -2.59 -1.72 -11.12
C ALA A 30 -1.35 -0.87 -11.42
N TYR A 31 -1.52 0.24 -12.14
CA TYR A 31 -0.42 1.18 -12.42
C TYR A 31 0.14 1.78 -11.12
N ALA A 32 -0.72 2.25 -10.23
CA ALA A 32 -0.30 2.79 -8.94
C ALA A 32 0.44 1.73 -8.09
N CYS A 33 0.00 0.48 -8.14
CA CYS A 33 0.65 -0.61 -7.43
C CYS A 33 2.06 -0.88 -7.98
N ILE A 34 2.21 -1.09 -9.29
CA ILE A 34 3.51 -1.38 -9.89
C ILE A 34 4.49 -0.20 -9.72
N ARG A 35 4.00 1.04 -9.76
CA ARG A 35 4.79 2.22 -9.48
C ARG A 35 5.38 2.19 -8.07
N GLN A 36 4.62 1.80 -7.05
CA GLN A 36 5.13 1.65 -5.69
C GLN A 36 6.13 0.51 -5.56
N VAL A 37 5.91 -0.58 -6.28
CA VAL A 37 6.85 -1.71 -6.34
C VAL A 37 8.15 -1.27 -7.01
N SER A 38 8.10 -0.50 -8.11
CA SER A 38 9.29 -0.02 -8.80
C SER A 38 10.15 0.88 -7.91
N PHE A 39 9.56 1.70 -7.05
CA PHE A 39 10.30 2.48 -6.07
C PHE A 39 11.00 1.60 -5.03
N GLY A 40 10.36 0.54 -4.55
CA GLY A 40 10.99 -0.43 -3.66
C GLY A 40 12.14 -1.20 -4.34
N LEU A 41 11.99 -1.56 -5.62
CA LEU A 41 13.05 -2.19 -6.40
C LEU A 41 14.27 -1.26 -6.56
N LEU A 42 14.03 0.01 -6.85
CA LEU A 42 15.09 1.02 -6.98
C LEU A 42 15.83 1.22 -5.66
N ASP A 43 15.08 1.33 -4.55
CA ASP A 43 15.64 1.43 -3.21
C ASP A 43 16.55 0.24 -2.91
N MET A 44 16.07 -0.98 -3.07
CA MET A 44 16.87 -2.18 -2.83
C MET A 44 18.06 -2.27 -3.76
N ALA A 45 17.91 -1.89 -5.03
CA ALA A 45 19.02 -1.90 -5.99
C ALA A 45 20.16 -0.97 -5.60
N TYR A 46 19.86 0.19 -5.00
CA TYR A 46 20.90 1.08 -4.47
C TYR A 46 21.62 0.52 -3.24
N TYR A 47 20.85 -0.07 -2.31
CA TYR A 47 21.36 -0.43 -0.97
C TYR A 47 21.82 -1.88 -0.82
N THR A 48 21.74 -2.70 -1.87
CA THR A 48 22.28 -4.07 -1.90
C THR A 48 23.59 -4.19 -2.70
N GLN A 49 24.22 -3.09 -3.03
CA GLN A 49 25.47 -3.11 -3.78
C GLN A 49 26.67 -3.39 -2.86
N ASP A 50 27.54 -4.29 -3.28
CA ASP A 50 28.77 -4.64 -2.57
C ASP A 50 29.93 -3.67 -2.84
N LYS A 51 29.78 -2.77 -3.80
CA LYS A 51 30.81 -1.82 -4.26
C LYS A 51 30.26 -0.40 -4.29
N PRO A 52 31.15 0.61 -4.24
CA PRO A 52 30.76 2.00 -4.48
C PRO A 52 30.02 2.15 -5.81
N PHE A 53 28.98 2.98 -5.79
CA PHE A 53 28.18 3.25 -6.98
C PHE A 53 28.97 4.12 -7.98
N GLU A 54 29.23 3.61 -9.17
CA GLU A 54 30.02 4.27 -10.22
C GLU A 54 29.25 4.38 -11.55
N GLU A 55 28.07 3.79 -11.64
CA GLU A 55 27.25 3.80 -12.86
C GLU A 55 26.56 5.17 -13.05
N ASP A 56 26.25 5.53 -14.31
CA ASP A 56 25.39 6.68 -14.58
C ASP A 56 23.99 6.46 -13.97
N VAL A 57 23.53 7.43 -13.17
CA VAL A 57 22.31 7.32 -12.36
C VAL A 57 21.06 7.05 -13.22
N LEU A 58 20.97 7.71 -14.39
CA LEU A 58 19.81 7.55 -15.28
C LEU A 58 19.80 6.16 -15.93
N SER A 59 20.98 5.68 -16.34
CA SER A 59 21.14 4.34 -16.91
C SER A 59 20.81 3.24 -15.89
N PHE A 60 21.26 3.43 -14.65
CA PHE A 60 20.95 2.54 -13.54
C PHE A 60 19.45 2.47 -13.27
N GLU A 61 18.78 3.61 -13.13
CA GLU A 61 17.35 3.69 -12.89
C GLU A 61 16.56 3.01 -14.00
N LYS A 62 16.88 3.29 -15.27
CA LYS A 62 16.22 2.65 -16.42
C LYS A 62 16.35 1.14 -16.40
N ARG A 63 17.55 0.63 -16.12
CA ARG A 63 17.83 -0.81 -16.04
C ARG A 63 17.04 -1.47 -14.89
N VAL A 64 17.01 -0.86 -13.72
CA VAL A 64 16.29 -1.40 -12.55
C VAL A 64 14.78 -1.43 -12.80
N TRP A 65 14.25 -0.44 -13.49
CA TRP A 65 12.81 -0.34 -13.73
C TRP A 65 12.31 -1.07 -14.96
N GLU A 66 13.18 -1.57 -15.83
CA GLU A 66 12.79 -2.22 -17.08
C GLU A 66 11.67 -3.26 -16.92
N ALA A 67 11.79 -4.14 -15.93
CA ALA A 67 10.78 -5.19 -15.65
C ALA A 67 9.47 -4.66 -15.04
N ALA A 68 9.47 -3.46 -14.46
CA ALA A 68 8.31 -2.85 -13.79
C ALA A 68 7.72 -1.68 -14.60
N GLN A 69 8.29 -1.35 -15.74
CA GLN A 69 7.86 -0.23 -16.56
C GLN A 69 6.66 -0.60 -17.43
N LEU A 70 5.49 -0.09 -17.07
CA LEU A 70 4.26 -0.32 -17.84
C LEU A 70 4.03 0.71 -18.97
N LEU A 71 4.54 1.90 -18.80
CA LEU A 71 4.36 3.03 -19.75
C LEU A 71 5.72 3.65 -20.06
N PRO A 72 5.92 4.17 -21.28
CA PRO A 72 7.11 4.93 -21.61
C PRO A 72 7.29 6.11 -20.67
N GLN A 73 8.53 6.34 -20.23
CA GLN A 73 8.87 7.53 -19.47
C GLN A 73 9.54 8.56 -20.39
N PRO A 74 9.31 9.87 -20.16
CA PRO A 74 10.06 10.90 -20.85
C PRO A 74 11.57 10.73 -20.58
N GLU A 75 12.40 10.89 -21.61
CA GLU A 75 13.84 10.60 -21.55
C GLU A 75 14.60 11.43 -20.50
N GLU A 76 14.12 12.63 -20.22
CA GLU A 76 14.75 13.58 -19.29
C GLU A 76 14.31 13.39 -17.82
N THR A 77 13.46 12.40 -17.52
CA THR A 77 13.00 12.18 -16.15
C THR A 77 13.93 11.23 -15.40
N CYS A 78 14.28 11.60 -14.17
CA CYS A 78 15.08 10.77 -13.28
C CYS A 78 14.52 10.88 -11.85
N MET A 79 13.92 9.80 -11.35
CA MET A 79 13.37 9.76 -9.99
C MET A 79 14.47 9.77 -8.94
N SER A 80 15.60 9.15 -9.21
CA SER A 80 16.72 9.00 -8.27
C SER A 80 17.23 10.34 -7.74
N VAL A 81 17.27 11.40 -8.57
CA VAL A 81 17.78 12.71 -8.16
C VAL A 81 16.83 13.49 -7.22
N GLN A 82 15.58 13.04 -7.09
CA GLN A 82 14.59 13.66 -6.21
C GLN A 82 14.03 12.68 -5.16
N PHE A 83 14.58 11.47 -5.07
CA PHE A 83 14.06 10.42 -4.19
C PHE A 83 14.52 10.61 -2.75
N GLY A 84 14.12 11.73 -2.15
CA GLY A 84 14.48 12.09 -0.78
C GLY A 84 14.15 11.04 0.26
N HIS A 85 13.10 10.24 0.08
CA HIS A 85 12.73 9.17 1.01
C HIS A 85 13.90 8.22 1.30
N ILE A 86 14.57 7.75 0.27
CA ILE A 86 15.66 6.77 0.40
C ILE A 86 17.04 7.43 0.51
N MET A 87 17.23 8.64 -0.04
CA MET A 87 18.54 9.29 -0.04
C MET A 87 18.79 10.13 1.22
N SER A 88 17.76 10.70 1.82
CA SER A 88 17.89 11.58 3.00
C SER A 88 16.83 11.38 4.08
N GLY A 89 15.83 10.54 3.84
CA GLY A 89 14.58 10.46 4.65
C GLY A 89 14.50 9.25 5.56
N GLY A 90 15.41 8.42 5.81
CA GLY A 90 15.31 7.27 6.72
C GLY A 90 14.55 6.05 6.19
N TYR A 91 14.25 6.02 4.88
CA TYR A 91 13.64 4.86 4.21
C TYR A 91 14.65 4.07 3.37
N ALA A 92 15.94 4.29 3.55
CA ALA A 92 17.00 3.54 2.90
C ALA A 92 16.85 2.03 3.16
N ALA A 93 16.79 1.22 2.09
CA ALA A 93 16.46 -0.20 2.11
C ALA A 93 15.13 -0.53 2.83
N GLY A 94 14.22 0.43 2.94
CA GLY A 94 12.99 0.33 3.70
C GLY A 94 11.73 0.80 2.98
N TYR A 95 11.83 1.26 1.73
CA TYR A 95 10.68 1.78 1.00
C TYR A 95 9.58 0.74 0.78
N TYR A 96 9.89 -0.53 0.67
CA TYR A 96 8.95 -1.64 0.56
C TYR A 96 7.93 -1.67 1.72
N SER A 97 8.26 -1.03 2.85
CA SER A 97 7.39 -0.99 4.04
C SER A 97 6.01 -0.37 3.76
N TYR A 98 5.91 0.55 2.79
CA TYR A 98 4.62 1.11 2.38
C TYR A 98 3.68 0.04 1.83
N LYS A 99 4.18 -0.86 0.98
CA LYS A 99 3.36 -1.95 0.45
C LYS A 99 3.05 -3.01 1.50
N TRP A 100 3.99 -3.28 2.39
CA TRP A 100 3.77 -4.15 3.54
C TRP A 100 2.69 -3.60 4.48
N ALA A 101 2.72 -2.31 4.77
CA ALA A 101 1.71 -1.65 5.58
C ALA A 101 0.30 -1.73 4.95
N GLU A 102 0.19 -1.63 3.63
CA GLU A 102 -1.08 -1.83 2.92
C GLU A 102 -1.65 -3.25 3.08
N VAL A 103 -0.80 -4.28 3.12
CA VAL A 103 -1.22 -5.66 3.39
C VAL A 103 -1.81 -5.76 4.80
N LEU A 104 -1.09 -5.24 5.80
CA LEU A 104 -1.51 -5.26 7.20
C LEU A 104 -2.82 -4.47 7.41
N ASP A 105 -2.91 -3.29 6.83
CA ASP A 105 -4.10 -2.42 6.88
C ASP A 105 -5.32 -3.11 6.27
N ALA A 106 -5.19 -3.64 5.06
CA ALA A 106 -6.29 -4.30 4.38
C ALA A 106 -6.79 -5.55 5.13
N ASP A 107 -5.89 -6.38 5.65
CA ASP A 107 -6.25 -7.59 6.40
C ASP A 107 -6.83 -7.23 7.77
N ALA A 108 -6.27 -6.27 8.49
CA ALA A 108 -6.82 -5.79 9.76
C ALA A 108 -8.24 -5.22 9.56
N PHE A 109 -8.45 -4.39 8.54
CA PHE A 109 -9.76 -3.81 8.24
C PHE A 109 -10.78 -4.85 7.77
N SER A 110 -10.35 -5.97 7.20
CA SER A 110 -11.26 -7.06 6.83
C SER A 110 -12.00 -7.62 8.04
N LEU A 111 -11.37 -7.68 9.21
CA LEU A 111 -12.03 -8.11 10.45
C LEU A 111 -13.17 -7.15 10.86
N PHE A 112 -12.95 -5.84 10.70
CA PHE A 112 -14.01 -4.85 10.95
C PHE A 112 -15.17 -5.01 9.96
N LYS A 113 -14.88 -5.34 8.69
CA LYS A 113 -15.94 -5.60 7.70
C LYS A 113 -16.74 -6.85 8.03
N GLU A 114 -16.10 -7.90 8.54
CA GLU A 114 -16.71 -9.17 8.91
C GLU A 114 -17.59 -9.04 10.16
N LYS A 115 -17.14 -8.30 11.17
CA LYS A 115 -17.78 -8.18 12.48
C LYS A 115 -18.63 -6.93 12.64
N GLY A 116 -18.57 -6.00 11.68
CA GLY A 116 -19.22 -4.69 11.72
C GLY A 116 -18.20 -3.57 11.94
N ILE A 117 -18.27 -2.55 11.06
CA ILE A 117 -17.29 -1.42 11.05
C ILE A 117 -17.26 -0.67 12.38
N PHE A 118 -18.40 -0.60 13.10
CA PHE A 118 -18.53 0.05 14.39
C PHE A 118 -18.59 -0.94 15.57
N ASN A 119 -18.15 -2.19 15.37
CA ASN A 119 -18.08 -3.17 16.44
C ASN A 119 -17.07 -2.74 17.51
N ARG A 120 -17.59 -2.49 18.73
CA ARG A 120 -16.76 -1.97 19.83
C ARG A 120 -15.74 -2.98 20.34
N GLU A 121 -16.02 -4.26 20.33
CA GLU A 121 -15.09 -5.31 20.79
C GLU A 121 -13.89 -5.40 19.87
N VAL A 122 -14.11 -5.39 18.55
CA VAL A 122 -13.03 -5.37 17.56
C VAL A 122 -12.20 -4.10 17.68
N ALA A 123 -12.87 -2.93 17.81
CA ALA A 123 -12.21 -1.65 17.97
C ALA A 123 -11.35 -1.59 19.25
N GLN A 124 -11.88 -2.12 20.36
CA GLN A 124 -11.15 -2.20 21.63
C GLN A 124 -9.96 -3.14 21.52
N SER A 125 -10.14 -4.32 20.92
CA SER A 125 -9.04 -5.26 20.68
C SER A 125 -7.94 -4.67 19.80
N PHE A 126 -8.29 -3.93 18.74
CA PHE A 126 -7.33 -3.21 17.90
C PHE A 126 -6.57 -2.16 18.69
N ARG A 127 -7.28 -1.35 19.47
CA ARG A 127 -6.67 -0.36 20.36
C ARG A 127 -5.68 -1.01 21.33
N ASP A 128 -6.09 -2.06 22.04
CA ASP A 128 -5.33 -2.66 23.14
C ASP A 128 -4.12 -3.49 22.66
N ASN A 129 -4.24 -4.14 21.50
CA ASN A 129 -3.18 -5.00 20.98
C ASN A 129 -2.25 -4.31 19.97
N ILE A 130 -2.72 -3.27 19.27
CA ILE A 130 -1.94 -2.58 18.24
C ILE A 130 -1.59 -1.16 18.68
N LEU A 131 -2.60 -0.29 18.82
CA LEU A 131 -2.35 1.14 18.97
C LEU A 131 -1.67 1.50 20.31
N SER A 132 -2.10 0.87 21.41
CA SER A 132 -1.55 1.17 22.74
C SER A 132 -0.22 0.49 23.02
N LYS A 133 0.15 -0.52 22.22
CA LYS A 133 1.39 -1.27 22.41
C LYS A 133 2.56 -0.70 21.61
N GLY A 134 2.32 -0.16 20.44
CA GLY A 134 3.40 0.39 19.60
C GLY A 134 4.53 -0.62 19.39
N GLY A 135 5.75 -0.24 19.75
CA GLY A 135 6.95 -1.06 19.63
C GLY A 135 7.35 -1.85 20.89
N THR A 136 6.44 -2.06 21.86
CA THR A 136 6.76 -2.73 23.12
C THR A 136 6.97 -4.24 23.02
N GLU A 137 6.43 -4.86 21.98
CA GLU A 137 6.55 -6.30 21.67
C GLU A 137 6.77 -6.47 20.15
N PRO A 138 7.23 -7.64 19.68
CA PRO A 138 7.36 -7.91 18.25
C PRO A 138 6.04 -7.67 17.52
N PRO A 139 6.00 -6.85 16.44
CA PRO A 139 4.75 -6.45 15.78
C PRO A 139 3.88 -7.61 15.33
N MET A 140 4.48 -8.68 14.83
CA MET A 140 3.73 -9.87 14.39
C MET A 140 3.04 -10.60 15.56
N THR A 141 3.59 -10.55 16.75
CA THR A 141 2.96 -11.10 17.97
C THR A 141 1.70 -10.29 18.31
N LEU A 142 1.82 -8.97 18.32
CA LEU A 142 0.70 -8.06 18.57
C LEU A 142 -0.39 -8.21 17.50
N TYR A 143 0.03 -8.29 16.24
CA TYR A 143 -0.89 -8.47 15.13
C TYR A 143 -1.70 -9.77 15.24
N LYS A 144 -1.04 -10.89 15.50
CA LYS A 144 -1.71 -12.19 15.68
C LYS A 144 -2.64 -12.20 16.89
N ARG A 145 -2.30 -11.48 17.96
CA ARG A 145 -3.17 -11.33 19.14
C ARG A 145 -4.47 -10.59 18.78
N PHE A 146 -4.40 -9.58 17.94
CA PHE A 146 -5.55 -8.86 17.44
C PHE A 146 -6.34 -9.67 16.40
N ARG A 147 -5.64 -10.17 15.36
CA ARG A 147 -6.30 -10.74 14.18
C ARG A 147 -6.65 -12.23 14.33
N GLY A 148 -5.95 -12.94 15.24
CA GLY A 148 -6.07 -14.38 15.43
C GLY A 148 -5.18 -15.21 14.47
N GLN A 149 -4.57 -14.58 13.49
CA GLN A 149 -3.73 -15.21 12.46
C GLN A 149 -2.67 -14.26 11.92
N ALA A 150 -1.74 -14.78 11.13
CA ALA A 150 -0.83 -13.95 10.34
C ALA A 150 -1.59 -13.23 9.23
N PRO A 151 -1.13 -12.04 8.78
CA PRO A 151 -1.74 -11.33 7.67
C PRO A 151 -1.59 -12.10 6.35
N THR A 152 -2.58 -11.95 5.47
CA THR A 152 -2.52 -12.45 4.10
C THR A 152 -2.72 -11.31 3.10
N ILE A 153 -2.30 -11.52 1.86
CA ILE A 153 -2.46 -10.51 0.80
C ILE A 153 -3.90 -10.46 0.25
N ASP A 154 -4.76 -11.42 0.58
CA ASP A 154 -6.07 -11.60 -0.04
C ASP A 154 -6.98 -10.38 0.12
N ALA A 155 -6.97 -9.78 1.32
CA ALA A 155 -7.76 -8.58 1.60
C ALA A 155 -7.30 -7.38 0.76
N LEU A 156 -5.99 -7.23 0.52
CA LEU A 156 -5.44 -6.20 -0.34
C LEU A 156 -5.81 -6.42 -1.80
N LEU A 157 -5.65 -7.64 -2.31
CA LEU A 157 -6.04 -7.99 -3.67
C LEU A 157 -7.52 -7.71 -3.92
N LYS A 158 -8.38 -8.14 -2.99
CA LYS A 158 -9.82 -7.86 -3.04
C LYS A 158 -10.13 -6.36 -3.02
N ARG A 159 -9.43 -5.59 -2.17
CA ARG A 159 -9.59 -4.14 -2.08
C ARG A 159 -9.25 -3.44 -3.41
N ASN A 160 -8.23 -3.91 -4.09
CA ASN A 160 -7.75 -3.39 -5.36
C ASN A 160 -8.50 -3.94 -6.59
N GLY A 161 -9.56 -4.75 -6.39
CA GLY A 161 -10.34 -5.34 -7.47
C GLY A 161 -9.61 -6.46 -8.23
N ILE A 162 -8.51 -6.96 -7.69
CA ILE A 162 -7.75 -8.06 -8.27
C ILE A 162 -8.39 -9.37 -7.78
N LYS A 163 -8.87 -10.17 -8.70
CA LYS A 163 -9.33 -11.53 -8.37
C LYS A 163 -8.11 -12.39 -8.11
N PRO A 164 -8.08 -13.20 -7.02
CA PRO A 164 -7.06 -14.23 -6.90
C PRO A 164 -7.10 -15.07 -8.19
N LEU A 165 -5.96 -15.27 -8.81
CA LEU A 165 -5.86 -16.27 -9.86
C LEU A 165 -6.21 -17.61 -9.19
N SER A 166 -7.45 -18.04 -9.33
CA SER A 166 -7.78 -19.46 -9.09
C SER A 166 -6.77 -20.23 -9.92
N LEU A 167 -6.00 -21.10 -9.28
CA LEU A 167 -4.98 -21.93 -9.86
C LEU A 167 -5.42 -22.38 -11.26
N ILE A 168 -5.01 -21.65 -12.27
CA ILE A 168 -5.01 -22.17 -13.64
C ILE A 168 -3.88 -23.17 -13.57
N HIS A 169 -4.25 -24.43 -13.50
CA HIS A 169 -3.31 -25.53 -13.68
C HIS A 169 -2.63 -25.33 -15.03
N ILE A 170 -1.36 -24.91 -15.01
CA ILE A 170 -0.45 -25.03 -16.14
C ILE A 170 0.05 -26.46 -16.17
#